data_52334f9149da7d4cfdb7421546f75bb1
#
_entry.id   52334f9149da7d4cfdb7421546f75bb1
#
_cell.length_a   1.000
_cell.length_b   1.000
_cell.length_c   1.000
_cell.angle_alpha   90.00
_cell.angle_beta   90.00
_cell.angle_gamma   90.00
#
_symmetry.space_group_name_H-M   'P 1'
#
loop_
_entity.id
_entity.type
_entity.pdbx_description
1 polymer ?
#
loop_
_entity_poly.entity_id
_entity_poly.type
_entity_poly.pdbx_seq_one_letter_code
_entity_poly.pdbx_strand_id
1 'polypeptide(L)'
;MTLTSIVIASAARTAVGSFNGAFANTPAHELGAAVVKGALARAGVDAAEVDEVILGQVLPAGEGQNPARQAAMKAGVPKQATALGVNQLCGSGLRAVALGMQQIALGDAKIIVAGGQESMSMAPHCAHLRSGVKMGDFKMVDTMIKDGLMDAFFGYHMGITAENIARQWQLSRDEQDQFAVASQNKAEAAQSAGRFKDEIIPFLIQTRKGDVTVENDEYIRAGATLDAIAKLRPAFDKEGTVTAGNASGLNDGAAAAVLMTEEEAARRGITSMVRIASWATVGVDPQIMGTGPIPASRKALEKAGWKVGDLDLIEANEAFAAQSCAVTKDLGFDPSIVNVNGGAIAIGHPIGASGARILNTLVFEMRRRNAKKGLATLCIGGGMGIAMCLEAM
;
A
#
# COMPACT_ATOMS: atom_id res chain seq x y z
N MET A 1 19.56 -26.30 2.10
CA MET A 1 19.56 -25.44 0.90
C MET A 1 19.68 -24.01 1.38
N THR A 2 20.72 -23.32 1.01
CA THR A 2 20.84 -21.88 1.24
C THR A 2 19.76 -21.21 0.40
N LEU A 3 18.82 -20.49 1.04
CA LEU A 3 17.80 -19.74 0.31
C LEU A 3 18.49 -18.66 -0.54
N THR A 4 18.13 -18.60 -1.82
CA THR A 4 18.63 -17.56 -2.73
C THR A 4 18.29 -16.18 -2.17
N SER A 5 19.30 -15.31 -2.01
CA SER A 5 19.12 -13.96 -1.52
C SER A 5 18.45 -13.09 -2.59
N ILE A 6 17.27 -12.55 -2.28
CA ILE A 6 16.51 -11.67 -3.18
C ILE A 6 16.58 -10.24 -2.66
N VAL A 7 16.89 -9.33 -3.55
CA VAL A 7 17.05 -7.91 -3.25
C VAL A 7 16.03 -7.04 -3.97
N ILE A 8 15.75 -5.89 -3.38
CA ILE A 8 15.09 -4.76 -4.04
C ILE A 8 16.20 -3.90 -4.64
N ALA A 9 16.32 -3.93 -5.96
CA ALA A 9 17.32 -3.17 -6.70
C ALA A 9 16.96 -1.68 -6.77
N SER A 10 15.67 -1.39 -6.93
CA SER A 10 15.11 -0.03 -6.93
C SER A 10 13.65 -0.04 -6.56
N ALA A 11 13.13 1.15 -6.24
CA ALA A 11 11.72 1.35 -5.95
C ALA A 11 11.26 2.73 -6.46
N ALA A 12 9.97 2.84 -6.78
CA ALA A 12 9.35 4.09 -7.20
C ALA A 12 7.86 4.08 -6.87
N ARG A 13 7.29 5.26 -6.54
CA ARG A 13 5.85 5.45 -6.40
C ARG A 13 5.38 6.73 -7.07
N THR A 14 4.12 6.83 -7.40
CA THR A 14 3.48 8.12 -7.69
C THR A 14 3.27 8.89 -6.38
N ALA A 15 2.98 10.17 -6.48
CA ALA A 15 2.23 10.84 -5.41
C ALA A 15 0.91 10.10 -5.17
N VAL A 16 0.35 10.23 -3.97
CA VAL A 16 -0.98 9.72 -3.64
C VAL A 16 -2.00 10.84 -3.86
N GLY A 17 -2.94 10.62 -4.79
CA GLY A 17 -4.03 11.53 -5.09
C GLY A 17 -5.19 11.37 -4.11
N SER A 18 -5.90 12.47 -3.84
CA SER A 18 -7.17 12.45 -3.13
C SER A 18 -8.29 11.87 -4.01
N PHE A 19 -9.32 11.35 -3.39
CA PHE A 19 -10.52 10.92 -4.10
C PHE A 19 -11.13 12.06 -4.92
N ASN A 20 -11.31 11.82 -6.21
CA ASN A 20 -11.71 12.83 -7.20
C ASN A 20 -10.76 14.04 -7.27
N GLY A 21 -9.50 13.88 -6.88
CA GLY A 21 -8.44 14.88 -6.91
C GLY A 21 -7.62 14.87 -8.21
N ALA A 22 -6.32 15.03 -8.09
CA ALA A 22 -5.40 15.14 -9.22
C ALA A 22 -5.49 13.96 -10.21
N PHE A 23 -5.70 12.74 -9.71
CA PHE A 23 -5.80 11.53 -10.53
C PHE A 23 -7.23 11.08 -10.85
N ALA A 24 -8.25 11.95 -10.65
CA ALA A 24 -9.67 11.61 -10.81
C ALA A 24 -10.05 10.90 -12.13
N ASN A 25 -9.31 11.18 -13.21
CA ASN A 25 -9.54 10.61 -14.54
C ASN A 25 -8.35 9.81 -15.05
N THR A 26 -7.46 9.36 -14.16
CA THR A 26 -6.27 8.58 -14.52
C THR A 26 -6.50 7.12 -14.16
N PRO A 27 -6.60 6.23 -15.16
CA PRO A 27 -6.74 4.79 -14.91
C PRO A 27 -5.59 4.22 -14.09
N ALA A 28 -5.86 3.24 -13.24
CA ALA A 28 -4.85 2.63 -12.38
C ALA A 28 -3.63 2.12 -13.17
N HIS A 29 -3.84 1.53 -14.35
CA HIS A 29 -2.76 1.01 -15.18
C HIS A 29 -1.84 2.09 -15.79
N GLU A 30 -2.28 3.34 -15.89
CA GLU A 30 -1.41 4.47 -16.27
C GLU A 30 -0.45 4.82 -15.12
N LEU A 31 -0.99 4.89 -13.89
CA LEU A 31 -0.17 5.08 -12.69
C LEU A 31 0.82 3.92 -12.51
N GLY A 32 0.34 2.68 -12.74
CA GLY A 32 1.17 1.48 -12.72
C GLY A 32 2.28 1.50 -13.76
N ALA A 33 1.98 1.91 -14.98
CA ALA A 33 2.99 2.04 -16.04
C ALA A 33 4.10 3.04 -15.68
N ALA A 34 3.72 4.17 -15.08
CA ALA A 34 4.66 5.19 -14.66
C ALA A 34 5.63 4.65 -13.60
N VAL A 35 5.14 3.95 -12.57
CA VAL A 35 6.00 3.41 -11.50
C VAL A 35 6.87 2.25 -11.98
N VAL A 36 6.36 1.39 -12.87
CA VAL A 36 7.16 0.32 -13.52
C VAL A 36 8.32 0.94 -14.28
N LYS A 37 8.03 1.92 -15.17
CA LYS A 37 9.06 2.65 -15.93
C LYS A 37 10.04 3.38 -15.01
N GLY A 38 9.54 4.07 -13.99
CA GLY A 38 10.36 4.81 -13.02
C GLY A 38 11.28 3.91 -12.21
N ALA A 39 10.79 2.77 -11.74
CA ALA A 39 11.59 1.81 -10.99
C ALA A 39 12.69 1.19 -11.87
N LEU A 40 12.37 0.80 -13.11
CA LEU A 40 13.35 0.27 -14.07
C LEU A 40 14.44 1.31 -14.39
N ALA A 41 14.06 2.55 -14.66
CA ALA A 41 15.00 3.64 -14.91
C ALA A 41 15.97 3.87 -13.74
N ARG A 42 15.44 3.84 -12.50
CA ARG A 42 16.27 3.97 -11.29
C ARG A 42 17.22 2.79 -11.06
N ALA A 43 16.82 1.58 -11.46
CA ALA A 43 17.66 0.40 -11.39
C ALA A 43 18.71 0.37 -12.52
N GLY A 44 18.58 1.18 -13.56
CA GLY A 44 19.38 1.04 -14.78
C GLY A 44 19.12 -0.28 -15.51
N VAL A 45 17.91 -0.82 -15.41
CA VAL A 45 17.47 -2.08 -16.05
C VAL A 45 16.64 -1.74 -17.28
N ASP A 46 16.99 -2.34 -18.43
CA ASP A 46 16.18 -2.21 -19.64
C ASP A 46 14.84 -2.95 -19.46
N ALA A 47 13.75 -2.33 -19.88
CA ALA A 47 12.44 -2.96 -19.87
C ALA A 47 12.41 -4.27 -20.66
N ALA A 48 13.25 -4.43 -21.67
CA ALA A 48 13.39 -5.65 -22.47
C ALA A 48 13.91 -6.86 -21.68
N GLU A 49 14.51 -6.63 -20.52
CA GLU A 49 15.07 -7.69 -19.66
C GLU A 49 14.11 -8.18 -18.57
N VAL A 50 12.92 -7.56 -18.45
CA VAL A 50 11.90 -7.93 -17.47
C VAL A 50 11.20 -9.22 -17.90
N ASP A 51 11.20 -10.21 -17.01
CA ASP A 51 10.53 -11.49 -17.25
C ASP A 51 9.01 -11.40 -16.93
N GLU A 52 8.65 -10.71 -15.84
CA GLU A 52 7.25 -10.55 -15.43
C GLU A 52 7.00 -9.24 -14.65
N VAL A 53 5.77 -8.75 -14.76
CA VAL A 53 5.24 -7.64 -13.95
C VAL A 53 4.09 -8.15 -13.10
N ILE A 54 4.17 -7.99 -11.77
CA ILE A 54 3.13 -8.41 -10.83
C ILE A 54 2.60 -7.17 -10.09
N LEU A 55 1.33 -6.80 -10.34
CA LEU A 55 0.74 -5.62 -9.71
C LEU A 55 -0.55 -5.98 -8.96
N GLY A 56 -0.60 -5.55 -7.70
CA GLY A 56 -1.81 -5.58 -6.90
C GLY A 56 -2.82 -4.55 -7.39
N GLN A 57 -4.10 -4.94 -7.45
CA GLN A 57 -5.23 -4.05 -7.71
C GLN A 57 -6.51 -4.68 -7.19
N VAL A 58 -7.36 -3.88 -6.54
CA VAL A 58 -8.62 -4.35 -5.93
C VAL A 58 -9.82 -4.05 -6.80
N LEU A 59 -9.80 -2.94 -7.52
CA LEU A 59 -10.94 -2.36 -8.24
C LEU A 59 -10.70 -2.33 -9.76
N PRO A 60 -10.55 -3.49 -10.44
CA PRO A 60 -10.24 -3.55 -11.87
C PRO A 60 -11.48 -3.51 -12.76
N ALA A 61 -12.69 -3.32 -12.22
CA ALA A 61 -13.93 -3.39 -12.99
C ALA A 61 -13.96 -2.32 -14.07
N GLY A 62 -14.22 -2.75 -15.33
CA GLY A 62 -14.30 -1.84 -16.48
C GLY A 62 -12.97 -1.35 -17.06
N GLU A 63 -11.82 -1.69 -16.47
CA GLU A 63 -10.50 -1.26 -16.96
C GLU A 63 -9.94 -2.10 -18.12
N GLY A 64 -10.67 -3.10 -18.60
CA GLY A 64 -10.23 -4.00 -19.65
C GLY A 64 -9.49 -5.23 -19.14
N GLN A 65 -8.88 -5.98 -20.07
CA GLN A 65 -8.19 -7.21 -19.70
C GLN A 65 -6.87 -6.92 -18.98
N ASN A 66 -6.69 -7.54 -17.81
CA ASN A 66 -5.45 -7.57 -17.05
C ASN A 66 -4.75 -6.19 -16.96
N PRO A 67 -5.19 -5.29 -16.07
CA PRO A 67 -4.58 -3.96 -15.93
C PRO A 67 -3.08 -3.98 -15.64
N ALA A 68 -2.56 -5.02 -14.96
CA ALA A 68 -1.12 -5.20 -14.77
C ALA A 68 -0.39 -5.41 -16.11
N ARG A 69 -1.00 -6.16 -17.05
CA ARG A 69 -0.47 -6.33 -18.41
C ARG A 69 -0.48 -5.03 -19.19
N GLN A 70 -1.56 -4.25 -19.06
CA GLN A 70 -1.65 -2.93 -19.68
C GLN A 70 -0.55 -1.99 -19.18
N ALA A 71 -0.32 -1.96 -17.86
CA ALA A 71 0.75 -1.19 -17.25
C ALA A 71 2.14 -1.63 -17.76
N ALA A 72 2.41 -2.94 -17.80
CA ALA A 72 3.67 -3.50 -18.30
C ALA A 72 3.97 -3.07 -19.73
N MET A 73 2.99 -3.24 -20.62
CA MET A 73 3.13 -2.88 -22.05
C MET A 73 3.35 -1.37 -22.24
N LYS A 74 2.63 -0.52 -21.49
CA LYS A 74 2.80 0.93 -21.53
C LYS A 74 4.15 1.38 -20.95
N ALA A 75 4.70 0.62 -20.02
CA ALA A 75 6.04 0.86 -19.48
C ALA A 75 7.16 0.46 -20.43
N GLY A 76 6.86 -0.18 -21.56
CA GLY A 76 7.85 -0.65 -22.54
C GLY A 76 8.34 -2.08 -22.31
N VAL A 77 7.76 -2.81 -21.36
CA VAL A 77 8.07 -4.24 -21.15
C VAL A 77 7.64 -5.03 -22.38
N PRO A 78 8.49 -5.94 -22.89
CA PRO A 78 8.24 -6.61 -24.16
C PRO A 78 7.06 -7.58 -24.10
N LYS A 79 6.46 -7.84 -25.25
CA LYS A 79 5.30 -8.74 -25.37
C LYS A 79 5.59 -10.19 -24.93
N GLN A 80 6.85 -10.58 -24.92
CA GLN A 80 7.31 -11.91 -24.48
C GLN A 80 7.29 -12.08 -22.95
N ALA A 81 7.44 -10.98 -22.19
CA ALA A 81 7.26 -11.01 -20.75
C ALA A 81 5.80 -11.25 -20.38
N THR A 82 5.56 -11.76 -19.18
CA THR A 82 4.20 -11.99 -18.67
C THR A 82 3.77 -10.91 -17.68
N ALA A 83 2.50 -10.89 -17.29
CA ALA A 83 2.01 -10.02 -16.24
C ALA A 83 0.85 -10.66 -15.47
N LEU A 84 0.86 -10.48 -14.15
CA LEU A 84 -0.13 -11.01 -13.21
C LEU A 84 -0.75 -9.90 -12.38
N GLY A 85 -2.09 -9.83 -12.35
CA GLY A 85 -2.84 -9.01 -11.40
C GLY A 85 -3.12 -9.79 -10.11
N VAL A 86 -2.93 -9.16 -8.94
CA VAL A 86 -3.15 -9.78 -7.62
C VAL A 86 -4.20 -8.99 -6.85
N ASN A 87 -5.20 -9.69 -6.32
CA ASN A 87 -6.15 -9.12 -5.36
C ASN A 87 -6.08 -9.89 -4.03
N GLN A 88 -5.45 -9.28 -3.06
CA GLN A 88 -5.53 -9.62 -1.63
C GLN A 88 -5.90 -8.34 -0.85
N LEU A 89 -6.86 -7.57 -1.37
CA LEU A 89 -7.30 -6.29 -0.82
C LEU A 89 -6.09 -5.38 -0.48
N CYS A 90 -6.06 -4.79 0.71
CA CYS A 90 -4.98 -3.88 1.13
C CYS A 90 -3.57 -4.50 1.04
N GLY A 91 -3.47 -5.83 1.15
CA GLY A 91 -2.21 -6.57 1.07
C GLY A 91 -1.66 -6.80 -0.34
N SER A 92 -2.44 -6.50 -1.38
CA SER A 92 -2.13 -6.87 -2.78
C SER A 92 -0.74 -6.45 -3.23
N GLY A 93 -0.36 -5.19 -2.98
CA GLY A 93 0.95 -4.67 -3.40
C GLY A 93 2.13 -5.36 -2.72
N LEU A 94 2.04 -5.62 -1.42
CA LEU A 94 3.10 -6.33 -0.70
C LEU A 94 3.11 -7.83 -1.05
N ARG A 95 1.92 -8.41 -1.33
CA ARG A 95 1.79 -9.80 -1.80
C ARG A 95 2.41 -9.97 -3.18
N ALA A 96 2.26 -9.00 -4.07
CA ALA A 96 2.91 -9.01 -5.39
C ALA A 96 4.44 -9.10 -5.26
N VAL A 97 5.04 -8.34 -4.34
CA VAL A 97 6.48 -8.40 -4.06
C VAL A 97 6.87 -9.79 -3.51
N ALA A 98 6.08 -10.35 -2.59
CA ALA A 98 6.33 -11.69 -2.06
C ALA A 98 6.25 -12.78 -3.15
N LEU A 99 5.31 -12.68 -4.09
CA LEU A 99 5.19 -13.60 -5.22
C LEU A 99 6.38 -13.46 -6.18
N GLY A 100 6.79 -12.24 -6.51
CA GLY A 100 7.98 -12.00 -7.33
C GLY A 100 9.26 -12.57 -6.68
N MET A 101 9.44 -12.36 -5.38
CA MET A 101 10.52 -12.97 -4.62
C MET A 101 10.50 -14.50 -4.74
N GLN A 102 9.34 -15.15 -4.60
CA GLN A 102 9.21 -16.60 -4.69
C GLN A 102 9.57 -17.14 -6.07
N GLN A 103 9.10 -16.50 -7.16
CA GLN A 103 9.40 -16.92 -8.53
C GLN A 103 10.90 -16.80 -8.83
N ILE A 104 11.55 -15.70 -8.42
CA ILE A 104 13.00 -15.54 -8.61
C ILE A 104 13.76 -16.60 -7.79
N ALA A 105 13.35 -16.86 -6.55
CA ALA A 105 14.00 -17.86 -5.69
C ALA A 105 13.89 -19.30 -6.25
N LEU A 106 12.83 -19.58 -7.01
CA LEU A 106 12.61 -20.88 -7.68
C LEU A 106 13.30 -20.97 -9.05
N GLY A 107 13.81 -19.85 -9.58
CA GLY A 107 14.46 -19.79 -10.89
C GLY A 107 13.49 -19.64 -12.08
N ASP A 108 12.20 -19.35 -11.82
CA ASP A 108 11.20 -19.15 -12.87
C ASP A 108 11.39 -17.81 -13.59
N ALA A 109 12.00 -16.83 -12.94
CA ALA A 109 12.31 -15.51 -13.47
C ALA A 109 13.64 -14.98 -12.89
N LYS A 110 14.27 -14.03 -13.59
CA LYS A 110 15.48 -13.35 -13.14
C LYS A 110 15.20 -11.94 -12.66
N ILE A 111 14.36 -11.20 -13.38
CA ILE A 111 13.99 -9.82 -13.09
C ILE A 111 12.48 -9.68 -13.09
N ILE A 112 11.93 -9.29 -11.96
CA ILE A 112 10.50 -9.03 -11.79
C ILE A 112 10.30 -7.60 -11.32
N VAL A 113 9.31 -6.91 -11.90
CA VAL A 113 8.80 -5.67 -11.33
C VAL A 113 7.50 -5.99 -10.58
N ALA A 114 7.49 -5.76 -9.28
CA ALA A 114 6.36 -6.10 -8.42
C ALA A 114 5.90 -4.89 -7.60
N GLY A 115 4.59 -4.76 -7.43
CA GLY A 115 4.02 -3.64 -6.68
C GLY A 115 2.51 -3.61 -6.70
N GLY A 116 1.91 -2.43 -6.79
CA GLY A 116 0.47 -2.26 -6.87
C GLY A 116 0.08 -0.92 -7.48
N GLN A 117 -1.14 -0.88 -7.95
CA GLN A 117 -1.79 0.27 -8.58
C GLN A 117 -3.25 0.31 -8.12
N GLU A 118 -3.83 1.49 -7.99
CA GLU A 118 -5.25 1.65 -7.68
C GLU A 118 -5.75 3.02 -8.14
N SER A 119 -6.97 3.06 -8.67
CA SER A 119 -7.73 4.27 -8.88
C SER A 119 -9.11 4.09 -8.27
N MET A 120 -9.26 4.55 -7.02
CA MET A 120 -10.56 4.48 -6.34
C MET A 120 -11.54 5.50 -6.94
N SER A 121 -11.01 6.60 -7.47
CA SER A 121 -11.80 7.63 -8.17
C SER A 121 -12.48 7.11 -9.44
N MET A 122 -11.89 6.14 -10.13
CA MET A 122 -12.43 5.58 -11.36
C MET A 122 -13.21 4.27 -11.15
N ALA A 123 -13.35 3.79 -9.92
CA ALA A 123 -14.15 2.60 -9.64
C ALA A 123 -15.60 2.79 -10.11
N PRO A 124 -16.10 1.96 -11.03
CA PRO A 124 -17.42 2.18 -11.63
C PRO A 124 -18.55 1.71 -10.72
N HIS A 125 -19.75 2.23 -11.01
CA HIS A 125 -20.99 1.59 -10.55
C HIS A 125 -21.40 0.52 -11.55
N CYS A 126 -21.84 -0.64 -11.07
CA CYS A 126 -22.27 -1.77 -11.90
C CYS A 126 -23.69 -2.24 -11.59
N ALA A 127 -24.27 -2.94 -12.55
CA ALA A 127 -25.57 -3.61 -12.41
C ALA A 127 -25.59 -4.95 -13.15
N HIS A 128 -26.26 -5.95 -12.59
CA HIS A 128 -26.45 -7.25 -13.22
C HIS A 128 -27.62 -7.21 -14.22
N LEU A 129 -27.33 -6.82 -15.48
CA LEU A 129 -28.36 -6.61 -16.50
C LEU A 129 -28.39 -7.68 -17.62
N ARG A 130 -27.59 -8.77 -17.54
CA ARG A 130 -27.59 -9.80 -18.60
C ARG A 130 -28.93 -10.53 -18.74
N SER A 131 -29.69 -10.68 -17.68
CA SER A 131 -31.06 -11.20 -17.67
C SER A 131 -32.14 -10.14 -17.87
N GLY A 132 -31.74 -8.87 -18.02
CA GLY A 132 -32.63 -7.73 -18.14
C GLY A 132 -33.34 -7.35 -16.84
N VAL A 133 -34.18 -6.32 -16.92
CA VAL A 133 -35.09 -5.88 -15.85
C VAL A 133 -36.52 -6.08 -16.33
N LYS A 134 -37.22 -7.05 -15.76
CA LYS A 134 -38.55 -7.41 -16.22
C LYS A 134 -39.60 -6.33 -15.93
N MET A 135 -39.52 -5.67 -14.78
CA MET A 135 -40.42 -4.61 -14.34
C MET A 135 -39.84 -3.84 -13.16
N GLY A 136 -40.07 -2.53 -13.12
CA GLY A 136 -39.63 -1.64 -12.01
C GLY A 136 -38.19 -1.13 -12.16
N ASP A 137 -37.74 -0.45 -11.12
CA ASP A 137 -36.40 0.16 -11.05
C ASP A 137 -35.32 -0.89 -10.81
N PHE A 138 -34.06 -0.57 -11.18
CA PHE A 138 -32.90 -1.34 -10.80
C PHE A 138 -31.88 -0.47 -10.03
N LYS A 139 -31.14 -1.11 -9.14
CA LYS A 139 -30.09 -0.44 -8.37
C LYS A 139 -28.72 -0.69 -8.98
N MET A 140 -27.92 0.34 -9.12
CA MET A 140 -26.50 0.23 -9.39
C MET A 140 -25.72 0.05 -8.09
N VAL A 141 -24.66 -0.74 -8.14
CA VAL A 141 -23.79 -1.03 -7.03
C VAL A 141 -22.48 -0.26 -7.22
N ASP A 142 -22.10 0.53 -6.25
CA ASP A 142 -20.77 1.15 -6.19
C ASP A 142 -19.73 0.07 -5.90
N THR A 143 -18.86 -0.22 -6.89
CA THR A 143 -17.86 -1.28 -6.76
C THR A 143 -16.77 -0.92 -5.78
N MET A 144 -16.43 0.38 -5.61
CA MET A 144 -15.46 0.82 -4.61
C MET A 144 -15.93 0.45 -3.20
N ILE A 145 -17.19 0.72 -2.89
CA ILE A 145 -17.79 0.37 -1.60
C ILE A 145 -17.93 -1.14 -1.48
N LYS A 146 -18.56 -1.77 -2.47
CA LYS A 146 -18.94 -3.20 -2.39
C LYS A 146 -17.74 -4.14 -2.34
N ASP A 147 -16.73 -3.89 -3.18
CA ASP A 147 -15.61 -4.81 -3.37
C ASP A 147 -14.38 -4.40 -2.53
N GLY A 148 -14.27 -3.10 -2.17
CA GLY A 148 -13.11 -2.58 -1.43
C GLY A 148 -13.36 -2.28 0.05
N LEU A 149 -14.57 -1.85 0.43
CA LEU A 149 -14.83 -1.25 1.74
C LEU A 149 -15.88 -1.96 2.59
N MET A 150 -16.66 -2.89 2.02
CA MET A 150 -17.65 -3.67 2.76
C MET A 150 -17.10 -5.05 3.12
N ASP A 151 -17.30 -5.46 4.36
CA ASP A 151 -17.04 -6.83 4.76
C ASP A 151 -18.00 -7.78 4.03
N ALA A 152 -17.46 -8.81 3.39
CA ALA A 152 -18.23 -9.73 2.57
C ALA A 152 -19.04 -10.74 3.42
N PHE A 153 -18.64 -10.98 4.66
CA PHE A 153 -19.24 -11.96 5.55
C PHE A 153 -20.34 -11.38 6.42
N PHE A 154 -20.13 -10.17 6.94
CA PHE A 154 -21.03 -9.52 7.87
C PHE A 154 -21.83 -8.36 7.24
N GLY A 155 -21.45 -7.92 6.03
CA GLY A 155 -22.21 -6.93 5.27
C GLY A 155 -22.17 -5.50 5.82
N TYR A 156 -21.15 -5.15 6.59
CA TYR A 156 -20.95 -3.80 7.12
C TYR A 156 -19.63 -3.18 6.60
N HIS A 157 -19.52 -1.87 6.73
CA HIS A 157 -18.31 -1.15 6.30
C HIS A 157 -17.10 -1.50 7.17
N MET A 158 -15.88 -1.48 6.59
CA MET A 158 -14.62 -1.73 7.30
C MET A 158 -14.45 -0.86 8.57
N GLY A 159 -15.04 0.34 8.59
CA GLY A 159 -15.05 1.19 9.79
C GLY A 159 -15.71 0.53 11.03
N ILE A 160 -16.66 -0.38 10.84
CA ILE A 160 -17.25 -1.14 11.95
C ILE A 160 -16.21 -2.12 12.51
N THR A 161 -15.34 -2.70 11.69
CA THR A 161 -14.25 -3.55 12.20
C THR A 161 -13.28 -2.74 13.07
N ALA A 162 -13.04 -1.47 12.74
CA ALA A 162 -12.24 -0.56 13.56
C ALA A 162 -12.94 -0.22 14.89
N GLU A 163 -14.26 -0.02 14.89
CA GLU A 163 -15.04 0.15 16.11
C GLU A 163 -14.99 -1.11 17.00
N ASN A 164 -15.06 -2.30 16.42
CA ASN A 164 -14.90 -3.56 17.16
C ASN A 164 -13.54 -3.63 17.86
N ILE A 165 -12.47 -3.24 17.16
CA ILE A 165 -11.14 -3.17 17.74
C ILE A 165 -11.08 -2.12 18.85
N ALA A 166 -11.62 -0.92 18.63
CA ALA A 166 -11.64 0.14 19.65
C ALA A 166 -12.30 -0.34 20.93
N ARG A 167 -13.45 -1.06 20.84
CA ARG A 167 -14.12 -1.65 21.99
C ARG A 167 -13.30 -2.74 22.67
N GLN A 168 -12.76 -3.68 21.91
CA GLN A 168 -12.05 -4.84 22.43
C GLN A 168 -10.72 -4.46 23.09
N TRP A 169 -9.98 -3.49 22.51
CA TRP A 169 -8.71 -2.98 23.05
C TRP A 169 -8.89 -1.78 23.97
N GLN A 170 -10.14 -1.37 24.24
CA GLN A 170 -10.49 -0.24 25.12
C GLN A 170 -9.76 1.05 24.70
N LEU A 171 -9.73 1.34 23.40
CA LEU A 171 -9.11 2.52 22.85
C LEU A 171 -10.10 3.69 22.85
N SER A 172 -9.72 4.77 23.51
CA SER A 172 -10.55 5.97 23.57
C SER A 172 -10.54 6.73 22.26
N ARG A 173 -11.51 7.62 22.06
CA ARG A 173 -11.55 8.56 20.95
C ARG A 173 -10.31 9.47 20.94
N ASP A 174 -9.90 9.93 22.13
CA ASP A 174 -8.76 10.82 22.27
C ASP A 174 -7.44 10.17 21.84
N GLU A 175 -7.18 8.92 22.24
CA GLU A 175 -6.00 8.17 21.78
C GLU A 175 -5.96 8.04 20.25
N GLN A 176 -7.10 7.76 19.63
CA GLN A 176 -7.20 7.64 18.17
C GLN A 176 -6.98 8.99 17.47
N ASP A 177 -7.53 10.06 18.00
CA ASP A 177 -7.36 11.41 17.44
C ASP A 177 -5.93 11.92 17.62
N GLN A 178 -5.28 11.66 18.77
CA GLN A 178 -3.86 11.96 18.99
C GLN A 178 -2.97 11.24 17.99
N PHE A 179 -3.24 9.94 17.74
CA PHE A 179 -2.52 9.16 16.75
C PHE A 179 -2.66 9.77 15.35
N ALA A 180 -3.89 10.12 14.96
CA ALA A 180 -4.16 10.70 13.65
C ALA A 180 -3.47 12.07 13.44
N VAL A 181 -3.53 12.94 14.44
CA VAL A 181 -2.82 14.23 14.40
C VAL A 181 -1.30 14.03 14.31
N ALA A 182 -0.75 13.09 15.07
CA ALA A 182 0.67 12.78 14.99
C ALA A 182 1.07 12.29 13.59
N SER A 183 0.26 11.44 12.95
CA SER A 183 0.49 10.99 11.57
C SER A 183 0.47 12.17 10.58
N GLN A 184 -0.53 13.06 10.66
CA GLN A 184 -0.63 14.26 9.82
C GLN A 184 0.60 15.17 9.99
N ASN A 185 0.98 15.48 11.21
CA ASN A 185 2.10 16.38 11.49
C ASN A 185 3.46 15.78 11.04
N LYS A 186 3.64 14.45 11.17
CA LYS A 186 4.82 13.76 10.63
C LYS A 186 4.85 13.85 9.09
N ALA A 187 3.72 13.65 8.42
CA ALA A 187 3.63 13.69 6.95
C ALA A 187 3.86 15.12 6.41
N GLU A 188 3.26 16.13 7.03
CA GLU A 188 3.48 17.53 6.69
C GLU A 188 4.96 17.92 6.83
N ALA A 189 5.59 17.55 7.94
CA ALA A 189 7.00 17.80 8.18
C ALA A 189 7.89 17.07 7.15
N ALA A 190 7.56 15.81 6.84
CA ALA A 190 8.30 15.02 5.86
C ALA A 190 8.19 15.60 4.43
N GLN A 191 6.99 16.01 4.01
CA GLN A 191 6.78 16.63 2.70
C GLN A 191 7.47 17.98 2.61
N SER A 192 7.36 18.82 3.64
CA SER A 192 8.04 20.12 3.70
C SER A 192 9.56 19.99 3.67
N ALA A 193 10.11 18.95 4.30
CA ALA A 193 11.54 18.64 4.26
C ALA A 193 11.99 17.94 2.97
N GLY A 194 11.07 17.66 2.03
CA GLY A 194 11.37 17.00 0.76
C GLY A 194 11.71 15.52 0.87
N ARG A 195 11.36 14.85 1.97
CA ARG A 195 11.73 13.44 2.22
C ARG A 195 11.10 12.46 1.22
N PHE A 196 9.98 12.82 0.60
CA PHE A 196 9.30 11.99 -0.39
C PHE A 196 9.84 12.16 -1.83
N LYS A 197 10.71 13.15 -2.08
CA LYS A 197 11.21 13.45 -3.45
C LYS A 197 11.98 12.29 -4.06
N ASP A 198 12.70 11.53 -3.25
CA ASP A 198 13.51 10.40 -3.74
C ASP A 198 12.64 9.20 -4.13
N GLU A 199 11.47 9.04 -3.49
CA GLU A 199 10.59 7.90 -3.76
C GLU A 199 9.51 8.22 -4.80
N ILE A 200 9.02 9.46 -4.88
CA ILE A 200 8.00 9.89 -5.84
C ILE A 200 8.63 10.10 -7.22
N ILE A 201 7.94 9.63 -8.24
CA ILE A 201 8.18 10.01 -9.64
C ILE A 201 7.16 11.07 -10.05
N PRO A 202 7.57 12.17 -10.69
CA PRO A 202 6.63 13.13 -11.22
C PRO A 202 5.71 12.48 -12.27
N PHE A 203 4.41 12.74 -12.17
CA PHE A 203 3.42 12.25 -13.12
C PHE A 203 2.81 13.42 -13.89
N LEU A 204 2.93 13.38 -15.22
CA LEU A 204 2.44 14.45 -16.08
C LEU A 204 0.99 14.15 -16.51
N ILE A 205 0.08 15.06 -16.20
CA ILE A 205 -1.31 15.03 -16.63
C ILE A 205 -1.52 16.09 -17.71
N GLN A 206 -1.87 15.67 -18.90
CA GLN A 206 -2.21 16.57 -19.99
C GLN A 206 -3.65 17.09 -19.80
N THR A 207 -3.80 18.39 -19.70
CA THR A 207 -5.12 19.02 -19.58
C THR A 207 -5.37 20.04 -20.70
N ARG A 208 -6.62 20.40 -20.92
CA ARG A 208 -6.97 21.45 -21.91
C ARG A 208 -6.38 22.83 -21.58
N LYS A 209 -6.00 23.06 -20.33
CA LYS A 209 -5.42 24.31 -19.82
C LYS A 209 -3.88 24.29 -19.77
N GLY A 210 -3.26 23.20 -20.21
CA GLY A 210 -1.82 22.95 -20.12
C GLY A 210 -1.50 21.72 -19.27
N ASP A 211 -0.26 21.31 -19.29
CA ASP A 211 0.21 20.16 -18.57
C ASP A 211 0.36 20.46 -17.07
N VAL A 212 -0.03 19.52 -16.22
CA VAL A 212 0.09 19.57 -14.76
C VAL A 212 0.97 18.44 -14.30
N THR A 213 2.04 18.74 -13.56
CA THR A 213 2.89 17.74 -12.95
C THR A 213 2.43 17.47 -11.51
N VAL A 214 2.10 16.22 -11.19
CA VAL A 214 1.74 15.76 -9.85
C VAL A 214 2.95 15.08 -9.24
N GLU A 215 3.52 15.70 -8.19
CA GLU A 215 4.77 15.26 -7.54
C GLU A 215 4.73 15.34 -6.01
N ASN A 216 3.58 15.73 -5.43
CA ASN A 216 3.37 15.81 -3.99
C ASN A 216 2.12 15.03 -3.59
N ASP A 217 2.16 14.37 -2.43
CA ASP A 217 1.00 13.71 -1.85
C ASP A 217 -0.09 14.73 -1.55
N GLU A 218 -1.26 14.56 -2.15
CA GLU A 218 -2.33 15.55 -2.14
C GLU A 218 -3.19 15.48 -0.87
N TYR A 219 -3.21 14.32 -0.20
CA TYR A 219 -4.14 14.07 0.90
C TYR A 219 -3.68 14.64 2.25
N ILE A 220 -2.41 15.01 2.40
CA ILE A 220 -1.83 15.56 3.63
C ILE A 220 -2.53 16.87 4.01
N ARG A 221 -3.06 16.93 5.24
CA ARG A 221 -3.75 18.10 5.80
C ARG A 221 -2.80 18.90 6.66
N ALA A 222 -2.25 19.97 6.09
CA ALA A 222 -1.35 20.86 6.82
C ALA A 222 -2.04 21.51 8.03
N GLY A 223 -1.29 21.65 9.14
CA GLY A 223 -1.78 22.29 10.35
C GLY A 223 -2.86 21.51 11.12
N ALA A 224 -2.89 20.17 11.02
CA ALA A 224 -3.85 19.35 11.75
C ALA A 224 -3.68 19.50 13.27
N THR A 225 -4.80 19.72 13.99
CA THR A 225 -4.83 19.89 15.45
C THR A 225 -5.88 18.97 16.08
N LEU A 226 -5.67 18.63 17.36
CA LEU A 226 -6.63 17.86 18.15
C LEU A 226 -8.00 18.56 18.23
N ASP A 227 -8.00 19.88 18.46
CA ASP A 227 -9.24 20.67 18.53
C ASP A 227 -10.08 20.60 17.25
N ALA A 228 -9.43 20.51 16.09
CA ALA A 228 -10.12 20.40 14.82
C ALA A 228 -10.72 18.98 14.62
N ILE A 229 -9.93 17.95 14.93
CA ILE A 229 -10.35 16.54 14.77
C ILE A 229 -11.40 16.13 15.79
N ALA A 230 -11.30 16.59 17.04
CA ALA A 230 -12.25 16.29 18.10
C ALA A 230 -13.70 16.70 17.79
N LYS A 231 -13.89 17.71 16.90
CA LYS A 231 -15.22 18.18 16.48
C LYS A 231 -15.89 17.25 15.45
N LEU A 232 -15.16 16.31 14.87
CA LEU A 232 -15.71 15.40 13.88
C LEU A 232 -16.64 14.36 14.52
N ARG A 233 -17.75 14.10 13.84
CA ARG A 233 -18.73 13.08 14.31
C ARG A 233 -18.24 11.68 13.93
N PRO A 234 -18.60 10.66 14.72
CA PRO A 234 -18.42 9.27 14.33
C PRO A 234 -19.04 9.00 12.96
N ALA A 235 -18.30 8.24 12.12
CA ALA A 235 -18.67 8.05 10.71
C ALA A 235 -19.44 6.74 10.46
N PHE A 236 -19.26 5.72 11.28
CA PHE A 236 -19.76 4.37 11.03
C PHE A 236 -20.75 3.87 12.09
N ASP A 237 -20.58 4.27 13.32
CA ASP A 237 -21.48 3.97 14.46
C ASP A 237 -21.75 5.29 15.19
N LYS A 238 -23.04 5.59 15.46
CA LYS A 238 -23.42 6.86 16.10
C LYS A 238 -22.79 7.06 17.48
N GLU A 239 -22.56 5.98 18.20
CA GLU A 239 -21.90 5.93 19.51
C GLU A 239 -20.43 5.51 19.43
N GLY A 240 -19.88 5.49 18.22
CA GLY A 240 -18.54 5.05 17.94
C GLY A 240 -17.47 6.14 18.15
N THR A 241 -16.24 5.76 17.85
CA THR A 241 -15.05 6.58 18.02
C THR A 241 -14.32 6.86 16.72
N VAL A 242 -14.63 6.11 15.65
CA VAL A 242 -13.97 6.22 14.35
C VAL A 242 -14.62 7.34 13.53
N THR A 243 -13.79 8.26 13.05
CA THR A 243 -14.22 9.45 12.29
C THR A 243 -13.47 9.56 10.97
N ALA A 244 -13.89 10.46 10.10
CA ALA A 244 -13.14 10.80 8.88
C ALA A 244 -11.76 11.44 9.17
N GLY A 245 -11.47 11.85 10.40
CA GLY A 245 -10.19 12.41 10.80
C GLY A 245 -9.19 11.38 11.31
N ASN A 246 -9.67 10.24 11.83
CA ASN A 246 -8.85 9.17 12.37
C ASN A 246 -8.94 7.85 11.58
N ALA A 247 -9.41 7.94 10.35
CA ALA A 247 -9.43 6.89 9.34
C ALA A 247 -8.63 7.32 8.10
N SER A 248 -8.10 6.35 7.35
CA SER A 248 -7.45 6.64 6.06
C SER A 248 -8.45 7.12 5.01
N GLY A 249 -7.96 7.78 3.97
CA GLY A 249 -8.77 8.28 2.88
C GLY A 249 -9.04 7.27 1.77
N LEU A 250 -9.87 7.69 0.83
CA LEU A 250 -10.04 7.08 -0.49
C LEU A 250 -9.04 7.76 -1.42
N ASN A 251 -8.21 7.00 -2.11
CA ASN A 251 -7.05 7.56 -2.79
C ASN A 251 -6.71 6.80 -4.07
N ASP A 252 -5.95 7.49 -4.91
CA ASP A 252 -5.40 6.96 -6.16
C ASP A 252 -3.87 6.94 -6.08
N GLY A 253 -3.22 5.92 -6.63
CA GLY A 253 -1.77 5.86 -6.65
C GLY A 253 -1.21 4.52 -7.06
N ALA A 254 0.10 4.47 -7.27
CA ALA A 254 0.83 3.27 -7.59
C ALA A 254 2.24 3.27 -6.97
N ALA A 255 2.76 2.08 -6.72
CA ALA A 255 4.13 1.87 -6.27
C ALA A 255 4.67 0.55 -6.79
N ALA A 256 5.95 0.49 -7.13
CA ALA A 256 6.60 -0.71 -7.62
C ALA A 256 8.07 -0.79 -7.18
N ALA A 257 8.59 -2.02 -7.16
CA ALA A 257 9.99 -2.33 -6.90
C ALA A 257 10.52 -3.30 -7.96
N VAL A 258 11.80 -3.17 -8.30
CA VAL A 258 12.53 -4.11 -9.16
C VAL A 258 13.21 -5.13 -8.28
N LEU A 259 12.91 -6.41 -8.53
CA LEU A 259 13.41 -7.55 -7.79
C LEU A 259 14.36 -8.38 -8.64
N MET A 260 15.44 -8.86 -8.04
CA MET A 260 16.38 -9.82 -8.63
C MET A 260 17.16 -10.54 -7.53
N THR A 261 18.00 -11.51 -7.90
CA THR A 261 18.93 -12.08 -6.93
C THR A 261 20.05 -11.09 -6.59
N GLU A 262 20.63 -11.23 -5.41
CA GLU A 262 21.81 -10.45 -5.01
C GLU A 262 22.98 -10.65 -5.98
N GLU A 263 23.17 -11.89 -6.46
CA GLU A 263 24.18 -12.22 -7.47
C GLU A 263 23.94 -11.49 -8.79
N GLU A 264 22.70 -11.45 -9.28
CA GLU A 264 22.35 -10.75 -10.51
C GLU A 264 22.54 -9.23 -10.38
N ALA A 265 22.19 -8.65 -9.23
CA ALA A 265 22.46 -7.24 -8.96
C ALA A 265 23.96 -6.94 -8.96
N ALA A 266 24.77 -7.79 -8.30
CA ALA A 266 26.23 -7.66 -8.28
C ALA A 266 26.85 -7.79 -9.69
N ARG A 267 26.39 -8.77 -10.48
CA ARG A 267 26.83 -8.97 -11.87
C ARG A 267 26.58 -7.74 -12.75
N ARG A 268 25.50 -6.99 -12.45
CA ARG A 268 25.13 -5.76 -13.17
C ARG A 268 25.79 -4.49 -12.62
N GLY A 269 26.50 -4.58 -11.49
CA GLY A 269 27.02 -3.41 -10.80
C GLY A 269 25.92 -2.54 -10.16
N ILE A 270 24.74 -3.11 -9.89
CA ILE A 270 23.63 -2.42 -9.24
C ILE A 270 23.84 -2.44 -7.73
N THR A 271 23.88 -1.27 -7.11
CA THR A 271 23.83 -1.15 -5.65
C THR A 271 22.39 -1.36 -5.18
N SER A 272 22.09 -2.55 -4.67
CA SER A 272 20.79 -2.90 -4.14
C SER A 272 20.39 -2.00 -2.98
N MET A 273 19.10 -1.74 -2.84
CA MET A 273 18.59 -0.90 -1.76
C MET A 273 18.53 -1.66 -0.44
N VAL A 274 17.92 -2.85 -0.45
CA VAL A 274 17.73 -3.74 0.71
C VAL A 274 17.60 -5.19 0.23
N ARG A 275 17.78 -6.13 1.15
CA ARG A 275 17.45 -7.54 1.00
C ARG A 275 16.10 -7.85 1.65
N ILE A 276 15.31 -8.74 1.06
CA ILE A 276 14.11 -9.28 1.68
C ILE A 276 14.52 -10.44 2.59
N ALA A 277 14.48 -10.20 3.91
CA ALA A 277 14.89 -11.21 4.89
C ALA A 277 13.81 -12.29 5.09
N SER A 278 12.54 -11.89 5.15
CA SER A 278 11.40 -12.79 5.28
C SER A 278 10.09 -12.12 4.96
N TRP A 279 9.02 -12.90 4.84
CA TRP A 279 7.65 -12.40 4.79
C TRP A 279 6.69 -13.45 5.34
N ALA A 280 5.48 -12.99 5.73
CA ALA A 280 4.40 -13.86 6.16
C ALA A 280 3.04 -13.23 5.88
N THR A 281 2.03 -14.08 5.64
CA THR A 281 0.61 -13.70 5.67
C THR A 281 -0.13 -14.65 6.60
N VAL A 282 -1.16 -14.15 7.27
CA VAL A 282 -1.94 -14.87 8.28
C VAL A 282 -3.40 -14.45 8.22
N GLY A 283 -4.32 -15.38 8.47
CA GLY A 283 -5.73 -15.10 8.67
C GLY A 283 -6.05 -14.75 10.12
N VAL A 284 -7.04 -13.89 10.31
CA VAL A 284 -7.64 -13.53 11.61
C VAL A 284 -9.15 -13.43 11.45
N ASP A 285 -9.88 -13.24 12.54
CA ASP A 285 -11.33 -12.98 12.49
C ASP A 285 -11.63 -11.74 11.65
N PRO A 286 -12.49 -11.83 10.60
CA PRO A 286 -12.87 -10.69 9.78
C PRO A 286 -13.43 -9.52 10.58
N GLN A 287 -14.13 -9.77 11.69
CA GLN A 287 -14.71 -8.73 12.54
C GLN A 287 -13.67 -7.79 13.17
N ILE A 288 -12.45 -8.25 13.28
CA ILE A 288 -11.29 -7.50 13.80
C ILE A 288 -10.11 -7.55 12.82
N MET A 289 -10.39 -7.45 11.51
CA MET A 289 -9.41 -7.59 10.43
C MET A 289 -8.15 -6.72 10.65
N GLY A 290 -8.31 -5.57 11.30
CA GLY A 290 -7.24 -4.64 11.60
C GLY A 290 -6.14 -5.22 12.49
N THR A 291 -6.37 -6.34 13.16
CA THR A 291 -5.38 -7.05 13.98
C THR A 291 -4.47 -7.97 13.18
N GLY A 292 -4.75 -8.17 11.88
CA GLY A 292 -3.95 -9.02 10.99
C GLY A 292 -2.44 -8.76 11.02
N PRO A 293 -1.95 -7.50 11.14
CA PRO A 293 -0.53 -7.21 11.29
C PRO A 293 0.13 -7.89 12.49
N ILE A 294 -0.60 -8.14 13.57
CA ILE A 294 -0.04 -8.71 14.80
C ILE A 294 0.54 -10.12 14.55
N PRO A 295 -0.25 -11.14 14.16
CA PRO A 295 0.29 -12.46 13.89
C PRO A 295 1.16 -12.50 12.62
N ALA A 296 0.91 -11.66 11.62
CA ALA A 296 1.73 -11.60 10.42
C ALA A 296 3.15 -11.12 10.72
N SER A 297 3.29 -10.05 11.51
CA SER A 297 4.60 -9.52 11.93
C SER A 297 5.36 -10.50 12.81
N ARG A 298 4.68 -11.11 13.80
CA ARG A 298 5.31 -12.15 14.65
C ARG A 298 5.88 -13.29 13.80
N LYS A 299 5.11 -13.78 12.83
CA LYS A 299 5.53 -14.88 11.96
C LYS A 299 6.65 -14.46 10.99
N ALA A 300 6.64 -13.23 10.47
CA ALA A 300 7.71 -12.73 9.62
C ALA A 300 9.02 -12.56 10.41
N LEU A 301 8.94 -11.97 11.61
CA LEU A 301 10.09 -11.82 12.51
C LEU A 301 10.67 -13.18 12.92
N GLU A 302 9.83 -14.16 13.28
CA GLU A 302 10.27 -15.52 13.59
C GLU A 302 11.05 -16.15 12.43
N LYS A 303 10.55 -16.03 11.20
CA LYS A 303 11.24 -16.52 9.99
C LYS A 303 12.58 -15.82 9.75
N ALA A 304 12.70 -14.55 10.09
CA ALA A 304 13.94 -13.80 9.98
C ALA A 304 14.91 -14.10 11.14
N GLY A 305 14.45 -14.75 12.19
CA GLY A 305 15.21 -14.94 13.44
C GLY A 305 15.35 -13.63 14.25
N TRP A 306 14.40 -12.69 14.10
CA TRP A 306 14.44 -11.37 14.72
C TRP A 306 13.39 -11.22 15.83
N LYS A 307 13.66 -10.30 16.73
CA LYS A 307 12.71 -9.80 17.74
C LYS A 307 12.24 -8.41 17.37
N VAL A 308 11.13 -7.97 17.94
CA VAL A 308 10.62 -6.60 17.75
C VAL A 308 11.67 -5.54 18.11
N GLY A 309 12.41 -5.75 19.19
CA GLY A 309 13.46 -4.83 19.62
C GLY A 309 14.71 -4.78 18.73
N ASP A 310 14.81 -5.64 17.70
CA ASP A 310 15.88 -5.59 16.71
C ASP A 310 15.56 -4.63 15.55
N LEU A 311 14.33 -4.15 15.47
CA LEU A 311 13.87 -3.29 14.36
C LEU A 311 14.33 -1.85 14.56
N ASP A 312 14.84 -1.24 13.49
CA ASP A 312 15.22 0.18 13.46
C ASP A 312 14.09 1.07 12.89
N LEU A 313 13.26 0.51 11.97
CA LEU A 313 12.15 1.22 11.34
C LEU A 313 10.98 0.28 11.06
N ILE A 314 9.77 0.83 11.17
CA ILE A 314 8.52 0.12 10.90
C ILE A 314 7.61 1.01 10.06
N GLU A 315 7.10 0.48 8.97
CA GLU A 315 5.97 1.01 8.22
C GLU A 315 4.76 0.10 8.44
N ALA A 316 3.82 0.54 9.28
CA ALA A 316 2.57 -0.15 9.56
C ALA A 316 1.42 0.67 8.96
N ASN A 317 0.68 0.08 8.01
CA ASN A 317 -0.37 0.82 7.31
C ASN A 317 -1.49 1.25 8.27
N GLU A 318 -1.85 2.51 8.21
CA GLU A 318 -2.85 3.15 9.06
C GLU A 318 -4.22 3.15 8.37
N ALA A 319 -4.86 1.99 8.23
CA ALA A 319 -6.23 1.95 7.71
C ALA A 319 -7.18 2.73 8.62
N PHE A 320 -6.99 2.57 9.94
CA PHE A 320 -7.71 3.30 11.00
C PHE A 320 -6.76 3.53 12.19
N ALA A 321 -6.92 4.64 12.89
CA ALA A 321 -6.13 4.91 14.10
C ALA A 321 -6.39 3.84 15.18
N ALA A 322 -7.64 3.41 15.38
CA ALA A 322 -7.98 2.33 16.32
C ALA A 322 -7.17 1.06 16.06
N GLN A 323 -7.12 0.63 14.79
CA GLN A 323 -6.34 -0.54 14.39
C GLN A 323 -4.83 -0.34 14.62
N SER A 324 -4.30 0.84 14.27
CA SER A 324 -2.88 1.15 14.43
C SER A 324 -2.45 1.18 15.89
N CYS A 325 -3.27 1.77 16.77
CA CYS A 325 -3.05 1.77 18.21
C CYS A 325 -3.03 0.34 18.79
N ALA A 326 -4.01 -0.51 18.40
CA ALA A 326 -4.06 -1.89 18.86
C ALA A 326 -2.81 -2.69 18.41
N VAL A 327 -2.41 -2.55 17.15
CA VAL A 327 -1.21 -3.23 16.60
C VAL A 327 0.06 -2.78 17.32
N THR A 328 0.24 -1.48 17.53
CA THR A 328 1.40 -0.90 18.22
C THR A 328 1.48 -1.42 19.65
N LYS A 329 0.34 -1.44 20.36
CA LYS A 329 0.24 -1.92 21.75
C LYS A 329 0.57 -3.41 21.87
N ASP A 330 -0.04 -4.27 21.03
CA ASP A 330 0.12 -5.72 21.11
C ASP A 330 1.48 -6.24 20.68
N LEU A 331 2.13 -5.55 19.73
CA LEU A 331 3.49 -5.88 19.28
C LEU A 331 4.57 -5.21 20.14
N GLY A 332 4.22 -4.23 20.97
CA GLY A 332 5.18 -3.46 21.74
C GLY A 332 6.11 -2.63 20.85
N PHE A 333 5.59 -2.09 19.76
CA PHE A 333 6.36 -1.22 18.88
C PHE A 333 6.71 0.10 19.56
N ASP A 334 7.95 0.54 19.42
CA ASP A 334 8.36 1.89 19.80
C ASP A 334 7.74 2.90 18.80
N PRO A 335 6.83 3.80 19.23
CA PRO A 335 6.21 4.77 18.34
C PRO A 335 7.19 5.71 17.63
N SER A 336 8.41 5.84 18.14
CA SER A 336 9.44 6.71 17.55
C SER A 336 10.03 6.19 16.25
N ILE A 337 9.93 4.87 16.01
CA ILE A 337 10.40 4.21 14.79
C ILE A 337 9.26 3.79 13.85
N VAL A 338 8.00 4.03 14.26
CA VAL A 338 6.82 3.68 13.45
C VAL A 338 6.35 4.86 12.62
N ASN A 339 6.17 4.65 11.31
CA ASN A 339 5.63 5.63 10.38
C ASN A 339 6.26 7.02 10.61
N VAL A 340 7.57 7.06 10.56
CA VAL A 340 8.36 8.25 10.95
C VAL A 340 8.12 9.46 10.04
N ASN A 341 7.54 9.23 8.88
CA ASN A 341 7.13 10.24 7.90
C ASN A 341 5.60 10.35 7.77
N GLY A 342 4.85 9.92 8.78
CA GLY A 342 3.39 9.77 8.70
C GLY A 342 2.97 8.52 7.94
N GLY A 343 1.69 8.15 8.04
CA GLY A 343 1.14 6.94 7.42
C GLY A 343 -0.15 7.24 6.62
N ALA A 344 -0.95 6.21 6.39
CA ALA A 344 -2.08 6.27 5.47
C ALA A 344 -3.21 7.23 5.90
N ILE A 345 -3.34 7.55 7.17
CA ILE A 345 -4.29 8.58 7.65
C ILE A 345 -3.95 9.94 7.06
N ALA A 346 -2.66 10.22 6.85
CA ALA A 346 -2.16 11.48 6.30
C ALA A 346 -1.88 11.39 4.80
N ILE A 347 -1.14 10.36 4.38
CA ILE A 347 -0.67 10.22 2.99
C ILE A 347 -1.78 9.67 2.09
N GLY A 348 -2.64 8.78 2.61
CA GLY A 348 -3.71 8.13 1.87
C GLY A 348 -3.52 6.62 1.72
N HIS A 349 -4.61 5.94 1.27
CA HIS A 349 -4.70 4.49 1.18
C HIS A 349 -5.26 4.00 -0.17
N PRO A 350 -4.50 4.14 -1.27
CA PRO A 350 -4.85 3.49 -2.54
C PRO A 350 -4.75 1.97 -2.37
N ILE A 351 -5.89 1.29 -2.15
CA ILE A 351 -5.98 -0.03 -1.51
C ILE A 351 -4.98 -1.04 -2.11
N GLY A 352 -5.06 -1.31 -3.41
CA GLY A 352 -4.20 -2.29 -4.08
C GLY A 352 -2.72 -1.91 -4.16
N ALA A 353 -2.41 -0.61 -4.06
CA ALA A 353 -1.05 -0.09 -4.10
C ALA A 353 -0.40 0.04 -2.71
N SER A 354 -1.20 0.09 -1.64
CA SER A 354 -0.72 0.50 -0.31
C SER A 354 0.40 -0.37 0.24
N GLY A 355 0.36 -1.69 0.03
CA GLY A 355 1.43 -2.57 0.48
C GLY A 355 2.79 -2.26 -0.16
N ALA A 356 2.79 -1.92 -1.45
CA ALA A 356 4.00 -1.48 -2.15
C ALA A 356 4.40 -0.04 -1.77
N ARG A 357 3.41 0.84 -1.49
CA ARG A 357 3.66 2.21 -1.05
C ARG A 357 4.42 2.24 0.28
N ILE A 358 3.95 1.50 1.29
CA ILE A 358 4.64 1.44 2.59
C ILE A 358 6.02 0.79 2.48
N LEU A 359 6.15 -0.24 1.63
CA LEU A 359 7.44 -0.87 1.34
C LEU A 359 8.44 0.14 0.76
N ASN A 360 8.01 0.93 -0.22
CA ASN A 360 8.87 1.95 -0.84
C ASN A 360 9.32 2.99 0.19
N THR A 361 8.39 3.54 0.98
CA THR A 361 8.73 4.52 2.03
C THR A 361 9.73 3.93 3.03
N LEU A 362 9.51 2.67 3.46
CA LEU A 362 10.43 1.98 4.36
C LEU A 362 11.84 1.86 3.76
N VAL A 363 11.94 1.40 2.51
CA VAL A 363 13.22 1.21 1.82
C VAL A 363 14.01 2.52 1.70
N PHE A 364 13.35 3.62 1.29
CA PHE A 364 14.00 4.93 1.17
C PHE A 364 14.41 5.49 2.54
N GLU A 365 13.58 5.32 3.56
CA GLU A 365 13.88 5.82 4.90
C GLU A 365 14.97 4.98 5.59
N MET A 366 15.00 3.66 5.38
CA MET A 366 16.11 2.80 5.83
C MET A 366 17.46 3.30 5.28
N ARG A 367 17.51 3.61 4.00
CA ARG A 367 18.74 4.15 3.38
C ARG A 367 19.12 5.52 3.96
N ARG A 368 18.14 6.42 4.12
CA ARG A 368 18.38 7.77 4.64
C ARG A 368 18.93 7.76 6.05
N ARG A 369 18.48 6.84 6.90
CA ARG A 369 18.90 6.71 8.30
C ARG A 369 20.01 5.71 8.53
N ASN A 370 20.48 5.00 7.51
CA ASN A 370 21.38 3.85 7.64
C ASN A 370 20.81 2.77 8.58
N ALA A 371 19.48 2.61 8.60
CA ALA A 371 18.77 1.61 9.38
C ALA A 371 19.07 0.21 8.84
N LYS A 372 19.25 -0.77 9.73
CA LYS A 372 19.69 -2.11 9.36
C LYS A 372 18.52 -3.07 9.16
N LYS A 373 17.47 -2.96 9.98
CA LYS A 373 16.33 -3.87 9.99
C LYS A 373 15.03 -3.08 9.93
N GLY A 374 14.20 -3.38 8.94
CA GLY A 374 12.91 -2.76 8.74
C GLY A 374 11.77 -3.77 8.63
N LEU A 375 10.57 -3.35 8.99
CA LEU A 375 9.34 -4.12 8.88
C LEU A 375 8.27 -3.31 8.16
N ALA A 376 7.71 -3.86 7.08
CA ALA A 376 6.47 -3.37 6.47
C ALA A 376 5.33 -4.32 6.83
N THR A 377 4.20 -3.80 7.32
CA THR A 377 3.04 -4.63 7.68
C THR A 377 1.72 -3.89 7.45
N LEU A 378 0.67 -4.65 7.11
CA LEU A 378 -0.66 -4.09 6.96
C LEU A 378 -1.76 -5.10 7.20
N CYS A 379 -2.92 -4.60 7.66
CA CYS A 379 -4.16 -5.33 7.76
C CYS A 379 -4.82 -5.47 6.38
N ILE A 380 -5.66 -6.46 6.26
CA ILE A 380 -6.31 -6.82 5.01
C ILE A 380 -7.77 -7.13 5.31
N GLY A 381 -8.70 -6.51 4.59
CA GLY A 381 -10.12 -6.81 4.65
C GLY A 381 -10.40 -8.31 4.51
N GLY A 382 -11.50 -8.77 5.08
CA GLY A 382 -11.83 -10.20 5.13
C GLY A 382 -11.05 -10.99 6.20
N GLY A 383 -10.29 -10.30 7.08
CA GLY A 383 -9.61 -10.92 8.21
C GLY A 383 -8.27 -11.54 7.87
N MET A 384 -7.34 -10.74 7.36
CA MET A 384 -5.99 -11.18 7.06
C MET A 384 -4.95 -10.11 7.44
N GLY A 385 -3.68 -10.50 7.44
CA GLY A 385 -2.55 -9.60 7.57
C GLY A 385 -1.35 -10.09 6.77
N ILE A 386 -0.47 -9.17 6.39
CA ILE A 386 0.79 -9.46 5.71
C ILE A 386 1.90 -8.62 6.32
N ALA A 387 3.10 -9.19 6.40
CA ALA A 387 4.30 -8.50 6.86
C ALA A 387 5.53 -8.95 6.07
N MET A 388 6.49 -8.05 5.91
CA MET A 388 7.77 -8.29 5.23
C MET A 388 8.90 -7.63 6.01
N CYS A 389 9.94 -8.41 6.32
CA CYS A 389 11.16 -7.96 6.97
C CYS A 389 12.22 -7.64 5.92
N LEU A 390 12.83 -6.47 6.05
CA LEU A 390 13.90 -5.98 5.17
C LEU A 390 15.20 -5.80 5.94
N GLU A 391 16.32 -6.08 5.29
CA GLU A 391 17.65 -5.92 5.84
C GLU A 391 18.50 -5.04 4.93
N ALA A 392 19.27 -4.10 5.52
CA ALA A 392 20.24 -3.29 4.76
C ALA A 392 21.34 -4.17 4.16
N MET A 393 21.82 -3.77 3.00
CA MET A 393 22.92 -4.41 2.28
C MET A 393 24.28 -3.93 2.82
#